data_85d4cb87e5c81c8ed143fbac573ca19e
#
_entry.id   85d4cb87e5c81c8ed143fbac573ca19e
#
_cell.length_a   1.000
_cell.length_b   1.000
_cell.length_c   1.000
_cell.angle_alpha   90.00
_cell.angle_beta   90.00
_cell.angle_gamma   90.00
#
_symmetry.space_group_name_H-M   'P 1'
#
loop_
_entity.id
_entity.type
_entity.pdbx_description
1 polymer ?
#
loop_
_entity_poly.entity_id
_entity_poly.type
_entity_poly.pdbx_seq_one_letter_code
_entity_poly.pdbx_strand_id
1 'polypeptide(L)'
;MSKEQERLQKRIANSGYTSRRKAEVLITEGRVKVNGQTVTELGSKVMPSDLVEVDGIKIEQEDKIYILFYKPTQVITSVSDDRGRRVVTDYFDDLESRIYPVGRLDYDTSGVLLLTNDGEFTNLMTHPRYHIKKKYVAKLKGYLMREEIKQLEKGIELED
;
A
#
# COMPACT_ATOMS: atom_id res chain seq x y z
N MET A 1 -16.97 -16.91 -16.24
CA MET A 1 -16.12 -15.90 -15.59
C MET A 1 -14.70 -16.13 -16.10
N SER A 2 -14.16 -15.21 -16.89
CA SER A 2 -12.77 -15.32 -17.38
C SER A 2 -11.83 -15.27 -16.19
N LYS A 3 -11.02 -16.31 -16.03
CA LYS A 3 -9.97 -16.32 -15.01
C LYS A 3 -8.92 -15.31 -15.44
N GLU A 4 -8.99 -14.08 -14.88
CA GLU A 4 -8.02 -13.03 -15.22
C GLU A 4 -6.63 -13.43 -14.78
N GLN A 5 -5.70 -13.33 -15.72
CA GLN A 5 -4.26 -13.45 -15.42
C GLN A 5 -3.81 -12.27 -14.58
N GLU A 6 -3.00 -12.53 -13.57
CA GLU A 6 -2.34 -11.48 -12.79
C GLU A 6 -0.82 -11.55 -12.94
N ARG A 7 -0.12 -10.44 -12.68
CA ARG A 7 1.34 -10.41 -12.70
C ARG A 7 1.91 -11.25 -11.56
N LEU A 8 2.96 -12.03 -11.85
CA LEU A 8 3.59 -12.94 -10.88
C LEU A 8 4.03 -12.22 -9.60
N GLN A 9 4.68 -11.04 -9.70
CA GLN A 9 5.04 -10.25 -8.52
C GLN A 9 3.82 -9.77 -7.71
N LYS A 10 2.64 -9.58 -8.35
CA LYS A 10 1.40 -9.26 -7.63
C LYS A 10 0.93 -10.47 -6.83
N ARG A 11 0.95 -11.67 -7.43
CA ARG A 11 0.60 -12.94 -6.76
C ARG A 11 1.46 -13.16 -5.52
N ILE A 12 2.78 -13.00 -5.65
CA ILE A 12 3.73 -13.15 -4.54
C ILE A 12 3.46 -12.11 -3.44
N ALA A 13 3.17 -10.86 -3.82
CA ALA A 13 2.87 -9.82 -2.82
C ALA A 13 1.53 -10.05 -2.11
N ASN A 14 0.51 -10.58 -2.81
CA ASN A 14 -0.81 -10.89 -2.24
C ASN A 14 -0.80 -12.10 -1.30
N SER A 15 0.25 -12.93 -1.34
CA SER A 15 0.47 -14.03 -0.40
C SER A 15 1.18 -13.60 0.89
N GLY A 16 1.43 -12.30 1.08
CA GLY A 16 2.16 -11.81 2.25
C GLY A 16 3.67 -12.06 2.24
N TYR A 17 4.18 -12.89 1.34
CA TYR A 17 5.59 -13.31 1.33
C TYR A 17 6.55 -12.11 1.29
N THR A 18 6.31 -11.14 0.39
CA THR A 18 7.13 -9.93 0.31
C THR A 18 6.42 -8.79 -0.45
N SER A 19 7.09 -7.63 -0.63
CA SER A 19 6.58 -6.54 -1.47
C SER A 19 6.72 -6.87 -2.97
N ARG A 20 5.93 -6.19 -3.84
CA ARG A 20 6.04 -6.36 -5.30
C ARG A 20 7.45 -6.12 -5.83
N ARG A 21 8.16 -5.09 -5.33
CA ARG A 21 9.54 -4.77 -5.74
C ARG A 21 10.52 -5.87 -5.32
N LYS A 22 10.41 -6.37 -4.10
CA LYS A 22 11.24 -7.49 -3.64
C LYS A 22 10.89 -8.79 -4.40
N ALA A 23 9.62 -9.01 -4.72
CA ALA A 23 9.21 -10.15 -5.55
C ALA A 23 9.84 -10.10 -6.96
N GLU A 24 9.97 -8.92 -7.56
CA GLU A 24 10.68 -8.75 -8.84
C GLU A 24 12.16 -9.16 -8.73
N VAL A 25 12.82 -8.82 -7.62
CA VAL A 25 14.20 -9.26 -7.36
C VAL A 25 14.26 -10.80 -7.25
N LEU A 26 13.36 -11.41 -6.47
CA LEU A 26 13.30 -12.87 -6.33
C LEU A 26 13.07 -13.59 -7.68
N ILE A 27 12.23 -13.00 -8.55
CA ILE A 27 12.00 -13.52 -9.89
C ILE A 27 13.31 -13.48 -10.72
N THR A 28 13.97 -12.33 -10.77
CA THR A 28 15.21 -12.18 -11.55
C THR A 28 16.35 -13.04 -11.02
N GLU A 29 16.39 -13.33 -9.73
CA GLU A 29 17.34 -14.23 -9.08
C GLU A 29 17.04 -15.74 -9.33
N GLY A 30 15.93 -16.07 -10.03
CA GLY A 30 15.56 -17.46 -10.32
C GLY A 30 15.02 -18.23 -9.11
N ARG A 31 14.58 -17.55 -8.07
CA ARG A 31 14.06 -18.12 -6.80
C ARG A 31 12.56 -18.44 -6.86
N VAL A 32 11.91 -18.14 -7.99
CA VAL A 32 10.47 -18.32 -8.18
C VAL A 32 10.20 -19.41 -9.21
N LYS A 33 9.31 -20.35 -8.88
CA LYS A 33 8.81 -21.36 -9.81
C LYS A 33 7.31 -21.20 -10.03
N VAL A 34 6.89 -21.45 -11.25
CA VAL A 34 5.47 -21.55 -11.63
C VAL A 34 5.25 -22.92 -12.26
N ASN A 35 4.38 -23.73 -11.69
CA ASN A 35 4.13 -25.12 -12.11
C ASN A 35 5.43 -25.95 -12.23
N GLY A 36 6.35 -25.76 -11.28
CA GLY A 36 7.64 -26.45 -11.24
C GLY A 36 8.74 -25.87 -12.13
N GLN A 37 8.44 -24.89 -12.99
CA GLN A 37 9.42 -24.26 -13.89
C GLN A 37 9.90 -22.93 -13.32
N THR A 38 11.21 -22.71 -13.30
CA THR A 38 11.80 -21.44 -12.86
C THR A 38 11.44 -20.31 -13.83
N VAL A 39 10.97 -19.20 -13.29
CA VAL A 39 10.62 -17.98 -14.03
C VAL A 39 11.55 -16.85 -13.59
N THR A 40 12.23 -16.24 -14.56
CA THR A 40 13.16 -15.11 -14.34
C THR A 40 12.72 -13.82 -15.05
N GLU A 41 11.73 -13.91 -15.94
CA GLU A 41 11.27 -12.79 -16.75
C GLU A 41 10.31 -11.90 -15.96
N LEU A 42 10.64 -10.59 -15.89
CA LEU A 42 9.76 -9.58 -15.30
C LEU A 42 8.50 -9.38 -16.16
N GLY A 43 7.39 -9.15 -15.48
CA GLY A 43 6.10 -8.96 -16.15
C GLY A 43 5.35 -10.26 -16.46
N SER A 44 5.94 -11.43 -16.20
CA SER A 44 5.29 -12.73 -16.32
C SER A 44 3.93 -12.74 -15.61
N LYS A 45 2.95 -13.40 -16.23
CA LYS A 45 1.59 -13.51 -15.72
C LYS A 45 1.29 -14.96 -15.35
N VAL A 46 0.45 -15.11 -14.34
CA VAL A 46 -0.01 -16.42 -13.84
C VAL A 46 -1.52 -16.46 -13.79
N MET A 47 -2.06 -17.66 -13.95
CA MET A 47 -3.48 -17.95 -13.76
C MET A 47 -3.77 -18.19 -12.27
N PRO A 48 -5.00 -17.99 -11.79
CA PRO A 48 -5.39 -18.36 -10.42
C PRO A 48 -5.11 -19.82 -10.05
N SER A 49 -5.13 -20.72 -11.05
CA SER A 49 -4.88 -22.16 -10.88
C SER A 49 -3.40 -22.55 -10.87
N ASP A 50 -2.49 -21.62 -11.23
CA ASP A 50 -1.06 -21.92 -11.28
C ASP A 50 -0.49 -22.08 -9.86
N LEU A 51 0.35 -23.10 -9.70
CA LEU A 51 1.13 -23.29 -8.49
C LEU A 51 2.37 -22.40 -8.53
N VAL A 52 2.47 -21.49 -7.57
CA VAL A 52 3.62 -20.61 -7.43
C VAL A 52 4.40 -20.98 -6.18
N GLU A 53 5.72 -21.10 -6.32
CA GLU A 53 6.65 -21.40 -5.25
C GLU A 53 7.74 -20.34 -5.19
N VAL A 54 8.13 -19.95 -4.00
CA VAL A 54 9.28 -19.07 -3.73
C VAL A 54 10.22 -19.78 -2.79
N ASP A 55 11.47 -19.94 -3.18
CA ASP A 55 12.48 -20.71 -2.43
C ASP A 55 12.03 -22.14 -2.07
N GLY A 56 11.24 -22.75 -2.95
CA GLY A 56 10.68 -24.08 -2.74
C GLY A 56 9.45 -24.15 -1.83
N ILE A 57 8.99 -23.01 -1.33
CA ILE A 57 7.80 -22.90 -0.49
C ILE A 57 6.61 -22.51 -1.37
N LYS A 58 5.55 -23.33 -1.37
CA LYS A 58 4.29 -23.00 -2.02
C LYS A 58 3.67 -21.80 -1.37
N ILE A 59 3.30 -20.79 -2.16
CA ILE A 59 2.61 -19.60 -1.67
C ILE A 59 1.11 -19.70 -1.94
N GLU A 60 0.32 -19.27 -0.95
CA GLU A 60 -1.13 -19.21 -1.04
C GLU A 60 -1.58 -17.76 -0.81
N GLN A 61 -2.76 -17.43 -1.31
CA GLN A 61 -3.29 -16.09 -1.10
C GLN A 61 -3.77 -15.96 0.35
N GLU A 62 -3.35 -14.90 1.03
CA GLU A 62 -3.83 -14.57 2.38
C GLU A 62 -5.29 -14.07 2.36
N ASP A 63 -5.98 -14.27 3.47
CA ASP A 63 -7.25 -13.62 3.74
C ASP A 63 -7.07 -12.10 3.79
N LYS A 64 -8.05 -11.39 3.27
CA LYS A 64 -8.01 -9.92 3.22
C LYS A 64 -8.32 -9.31 4.58
N ILE A 65 -7.46 -8.39 5.00
CA ILE A 65 -7.57 -7.66 6.27
C ILE A 65 -7.80 -6.18 5.98
N TYR A 66 -8.72 -5.58 6.73
CA TYR A 66 -9.02 -4.15 6.67
C TYR A 66 -9.03 -3.58 8.07
N ILE A 67 -8.20 -2.60 8.34
CA ILE A 67 -8.04 -1.97 9.64
C ILE A 67 -8.36 -0.50 9.52
N LEU A 68 -9.27 -0.03 10.38
CA LEU A 68 -9.52 1.38 10.58
C LEU A 68 -8.66 1.86 11.76
N PHE A 69 -7.68 2.70 11.48
CA PHE A 69 -6.72 3.19 12.46
C PHE A 69 -6.83 4.71 12.62
N TYR A 70 -6.78 5.19 13.85
CA TYR A 70 -6.58 6.61 14.11
C TYR A 70 -5.07 6.87 14.27
N LYS A 71 -4.43 7.34 13.19
CA LYS A 71 -3.02 7.66 13.20
C LYS A 71 -2.76 8.85 14.13
N PRO A 72 -1.91 8.73 15.16
CA PRO A 72 -1.48 9.87 15.95
C PRO A 72 -0.47 10.74 15.19
N THR A 73 -0.18 11.92 15.73
CA THR A 73 0.96 12.75 15.30
C THR A 73 2.29 12.07 15.65
N GLN A 74 3.38 12.48 15.01
CA GLN A 74 4.74 11.99 15.21
C GLN A 74 4.93 10.50 14.85
N VAL A 75 4.11 9.99 13.93
CA VAL A 75 4.18 8.65 13.38
C VAL A 75 4.21 8.75 11.85
N ILE A 76 5.11 7.98 11.23
CA ILE A 76 5.28 7.97 9.77
C ILE A 76 4.27 7.02 9.13
N THR A 77 3.63 7.45 8.06
CA THR A 77 2.78 6.59 7.23
C THR A 77 3.66 5.76 6.28
N SER A 78 4.26 4.70 6.81
CA SER A 78 5.12 3.77 6.10
C SER A 78 5.04 2.39 6.74
N VAL A 79 5.60 1.38 6.07
CA VAL A 79 5.82 0.02 6.60
C VAL A 79 7.21 -0.15 7.22
N SER A 80 8.12 0.78 6.99
CA SER A 80 9.46 0.80 7.60
C SER A 80 10.04 2.21 7.54
N ASP A 81 11.02 2.49 8.38
CA ASP A 81 11.77 3.74 8.38
C ASP A 81 13.26 3.48 8.66
N ASP A 82 14.14 3.99 7.81
CA ASP A 82 15.59 3.77 7.90
C ASP A 82 16.23 4.55 9.06
N ARG A 83 15.51 5.52 9.64
CA ARG A 83 15.98 6.35 10.76
C ARG A 83 15.46 5.89 12.11
N GLY A 84 14.77 4.75 12.17
CA GLY A 84 14.22 4.17 13.40
C GLY A 84 13.06 4.95 14.02
N ARG A 85 12.39 5.82 13.26
CA ARG A 85 11.20 6.52 13.71
C ARG A 85 10.00 5.58 13.66
N ARG A 86 9.06 5.78 14.57
CA ARG A 86 7.85 4.97 14.64
C ARG A 86 7.02 5.07 13.36
N VAL A 87 6.61 3.93 12.82
CA VAL A 87 5.75 3.83 11.65
C VAL A 87 4.36 3.28 12.01
N VAL A 88 3.39 3.46 11.13
CA VAL A 88 2.00 3.04 11.39
C VAL A 88 1.85 1.52 11.57
N THR A 89 2.71 0.72 10.96
CA THR A 89 2.68 -0.74 11.09
C THR A 89 3.17 -1.24 12.44
N ASP A 90 3.99 -0.47 13.18
CA ASP A 90 4.48 -0.84 14.54
C ASP A 90 3.34 -0.97 15.58
N TYR A 91 2.15 -0.49 15.26
CA TYR A 91 0.96 -0.67 16.11
C TYR A 91 0.29 -2.02 15.95
N PHE A 92 0.77 -2.85 15.01
CA PHE A 92 0.17 -4.10 14.59
C PHE A 92 1.20 -5.23 14.48
N ASP A 93 2.24 -5.20 15.31
CA ASP A 93 3.32 -6.19 15.30
C ASP A 93 2.83 -7.61 15.63
N ASP A 94 1.66 -7.73 16.29
CA ASP A 94 1.03 -9.02 16.59
C ASP A 94 0.34 -9.66 15.37
N LEU A 95 0.19 -8.93 14.26
CA LEU A 95 -0.40 -9.47 13.04
C LEU A 95 0.63 -10.25 12.23
N GLU A 96 0.33 -11.51 11.95
CA GLU A 96 1.15 -12.34 11.05
C GLU A 96 1.13 -11.84 9.61
N SER A 97 -0.01 -11.27 9.19
CA SER A 97 -0.21 -10.78 7.82
C SER A 97 0.48 -9.44 7.57
N ARG A 98 1.08 -9.33 6.40
CA ARG A 98 1.75 -8.11 5.97
C ARG A 98 0.76 -7.05 5.51
N ILE A 99 0.49 -6.06 6.35
CA ILE A 99 -0.38 -4.92 6.03
C ILE A 99 0.41 -3.67 5.60
N TYR A 100 -0.27 -2.74 4.95
CA TYR A 100 0.29 -1.44 4.55
C TYR A 100 -0.81 -0.36 4.53
N PRO A 101 -0.42 0.93 4.68
CA PRO A 101 -1.39 2.02 4.72
C PRO A 101 -2.02 2.30 3.35
N VAL A 102 -3.30 2.65 3.37
CA VAL A 102 -4.09 3.11 2.23
C VAL A 102 -4.00 4.63 2.14
N GLY A 103 -3.09 5.12 1.31
CA GLY A 103 -2.74 6.53 1.25
C GLY A 103 -1.78 6.94 2.37
N ARG A 104 -1.67 8.24 2.59
CA ARG A 104 -0.70 8.80 3.53
C ARG A 104 -1.28 9.98 4.28
N LEU A 105 -0.91 10.10 5.55
CA LEU A 105 -0.99 11.30 6.38
C LEU A 105 0.43 11.70 6.78
N ASP A 106 0.70 12.99 6.82
CA ASP A 106 2.02 13.50 7.19
C ASP A 106 2.36 13.21 8.65
N TYR A 107 3.62 13.36 9.00
CA TYR A 107 4.17 13.07 10.33
C TYR A 107 3.39 13.76 11.45
N ASP A 108 3.10 15.05 11.27
CA ASP A 108 2.39 15.89 12.24
C ASP A 108 0.87 15.91 12.05
N THR A 109 0.35 15.15 11.11
CA THR A 109 -1.09 15.00 10.86
C THR A 109 -1.64 13.78 11.59
N SER A 110 -2.72 13.98 12.37
CA SER A 110 -3.49 12.88 12.95
C SER A 110 -4.81 12.69 12.22
N GLY A 111 -5.37 11.48 12.29
CA GLY A 111 -6.68 11.20 11.72
C GLY A 111 -6.86 9.78 11.24
N VAL A 112 -7.95 9.56 10.52
CA VAL A 112 -8.34 8.27 9.99
C VAL A 112 -7.38 7.82 8.90
N LEU A 113 -6.82 6.65 9.08
CA LEU A 113 -5.98 5.94 8.12
C LEU A 113 -6.44 4.49 8.02
N LEU A 114 -6.63 4.00 6.82
CA LEU A 114 -6.91 2.59 6.57
C LEU A 114 -5.59 1.84 6.36
N LEU A 115 -5.48 0.63 6.90
CA LEU A 115 -4.40 -0.31 6.58
C LEU A 115 -5.02 -1.61 6.07
N THR A 116 -4.35 -2.27 5.13
CA THR A 116 -4.84 -3.51 4.52
C THR A 116 -3.70 -4.28 3.86
N ASN A 117 -3.95 -5.55 3.53
CA ASN A 117 -3.15 -6.35 2.60
C ASN A 117 -3.81 -6.44 1.19
N ASP A 118 -4.94 -5.74 0.97
CA ASP A 118 -5.67 -5.72 -0.31
C ASP A 118 -5.21 -4.56 -1.20
N GLY A 119 -4.38 -4.86 -2.20
CA GLY A 119 -3.90 -3.86 -3.16
C GLY A 119 -4.97 -3.35 -4.13
N GLU A 120 -6.05 -4.09 -4.36
CA GLU A 120 -7.16 -3.64 -5.21
C GLU A 120 -8.00 -2.61 -4.46
N PHE A 121 -8.33 -2.89 -3.21
CA PHE A 121 -8.98 -1.93 -2.32
C PHE A 121 -8.16 -0.65 -2.18
N THR A 122 -6.84 -0.78 -1.97
CA THR A 122 -5.94 0.38 -1.89
C THR A 122 -6.02 1.23 -3.15
N ASN A 123 -5.99 0.61 -4.33
CA ASN A 123 -6.13 1.33 -5.59
C ASN A 123 -7.49 2.01 -5.74
N LEU A 124 -8.58 1.35 -5.36
CA LEU A 124 -9.92 1.96 -5.37
C LEU A 124 -10.00 3.21 -4.49
N MET A 125 -9.38 3.17 -3.31
CA MET A 125 -9.42 4.25 -2.33
C MET A 125 -8.45 5.40 -2.62
N THR A 126 -7.38 5.17 -3.36
CA THR A 126 -6.30 6.16 -3.53
C THR A 126 -6.17 6.70 -4.94
N HIS A 127 -6.57 5.95 -5.96
CA HIS A 127 -6.37 6.37 -7.34
C HIS A 127 -7.31 7.54 -7.72
N PRO A 128 -6.79 8.63 -8.31
CA PRO A 128 -7.54 9.84 -8.61
C PRO A 128 -8.83 9.62 -9.41
N ARG A 129 -8.85 8.63 -10.32
CA ARG A 129 -10.03 8.34 -11.17
C ARG A 129 -11.29 7.97 -10.40
N TYR A 130 -11.16 7.52 -9.13
CA TYR A 130 -12.32 7.13 -8.31
C TYR A 130 -12.88 8.28 -7.47
N HIS A 131 -12.21 9.44 -7.46
CA HIS A 131 -12.66 10.67 -6.83
C HIS A 131 -13.11 10.50 -5.37
N ILE A 132 -12.43 9.64 -4.60
CA ILE A 132 -12.73 9.46 -3.18
C ILE A 132 -12.41 10.75 -2.43
N LYS A 133 -13.46 11.36 -1.85
CA LYS A 133 -13.34 12.62 -1.12
C LYS A 133 -12.60 12.42 0.19
N LYS A 134 -11.65 13.30 0.48
CA LYS A 134 -10.92 13.38 1.75
C LYS A 134 -11.21 14.73 2.39
N LYS A 135 -11.56 14.71 3.67
CA LYS A 135 -11.82 15.94 4.45
C LYS A 135 -10.70 16.14 5.46
N TYR A 136 -10.11 17.32 5.43
CA TYR A 136 -9.08 17.74 6.37
C TYR A 136 -9.58 18.95 7.18
N VAL A 137 -9.17 19.03 8.45
CA VAL A 137 -9.37 20.20 9.30
C VAL A 137 -7.98 20.73 9.66
N ALA A 138 -7.66 21.92 9.20
CA ALA A 138 -6.41 22.60 9.50
C ALA A 138 -6.62 23.60 10.62
N LYS A 139 -5.80 23.51 11.69
CA LYS A 139 -5.74 24.49 12.76
C LYS A 139 -4.68 25.52 12.40
N LEU A 140 -5.10 26.74 12.20
CA LEU A 140 -4.22 27.85 11.80
C LEU A 140 -3.82 28.68 13.00
N LYS A 141 -2.66 29.35 12.89
CA LYS A 141 -2.25 30.40 13.82
C LYS A 141 -2.70 31.73 13.24
N GLY A 142 -3.70 32.36 13.89
CA GLY A 142 -4.33 33.60 13.43
C GLY A 142 -5.66 33.35 12.71
N TYR A 143 -6.13 34.36 11.97
CA TYR A 143 -7.41 34.33 11.25
C TYR A 143 -7.16 34.56 9.77
N LEU A 144 -7.91 33.83 8.95
CA LEU A 144 -7.97 34.06 7.50
C LEU A 144 -9.02 35.14 7.19
N MET A 145 -8.65 36.08 6.35
CA MET A 145 -9.59 37.05 5.79
C MET A 145 -10.46 36.36 4.73
N ARG A 146 -11.64 36.94 4.46
CA ARG A 146 -12.56 36.37 3.46
C ARG A 146 -11.95 36.23 2.07
N GLU A 147 -11.11 37.16 1.69
CA GLU A 147 -10.39 37.18 0.41
C GLU A 147 -9.41 36.02 0.32
N GLU A 148 -8.67 35.76 1.39
CA GLU A 148 -7.70 34.63 1.49
C GLU A 148 -8.42 33.27 1.41
N ILE A 149 -9.58 33.14 2.09
CA ILE A 149 -10.41 31.92 1.99
C ILE A 149 -10.86 31.68 0.56
N LYS A 150 -11.38 32.72 -0.13
CA LYS A 150 -11.79 32.63 -1.53
C LYS A 150 -10.63 32.28 -2.46
N GLN A 151 -9.43 32.75 -2.16
CA GLN A 151 -8.23 32.41 -2.92
C GLN A 151 -7.87 30.93 -2.73
N LEU A 152 -7.89 30.42 -1.50
CA LEU A 152 -7.68 28.99 -1.21
C LEU A 152 -8.71 28.10 -1.90
N GLU A 153 -10.00 28.50 -1.92
CA GLU A 153 -11.08 27.77 -2.59
C GLU A 153 -10.89 27.68 -4.12
N LYS A 154 -10.28 28.70 -4.72
CA LYS A 154 -9.95 28.70 -6.17
C LYS A 154 -8.71 27.89 -6.49
N GLY A 155 -7.91 27.58 -5.51
CA GLY A 155 -6.59 26.97 -5.67
C GLY A 155 -5.47 28.00 -5.60
N ILE A 156 -4.33 27.58 -5.11
CA ILE A 156 -3.09 28.36 -5.02
C ILE A 156 -1.98 27.64 -5.76
N GLU A 157 -1.10 28.39 -6.40
CA GLU A 157 0.16 27.87 -6.90
C GLU A 157 1.11 27.63 -5.73
N LEU A 158 1.68 26.43 -5.67
CA LEU A 158 2.74 26.09 -4.72
C LEU A 158 4.09 26.18 -5.45
N GLU A 159 5.06 26.80 -4.83
CA GLU A 159 6.45 26.71 -5.29
C GLU A 159 6.97 25.31 -4.91
N ASP A 160 7.34 24.51 -5.92
CA ASP A 160 7.97 23.18 -5.75
C ASP A 160 9.48 23.32 -5.55
#